data_0614b1ab348070482a4f7b6ae4b52ea7
#
_entry.id   0614b1ab348070482a4f7b6ae4b52ea7
#
_cell.length_a   1.000
_cell.length_b   1.000
_cell.length_c   1.000
_cell.angle_alpha   90.00
_cell.angle_beta   90.00
_cell.angle_gamma   90.00
#
_symmetry.space_group_name_H-M   'P 1'
#
loop_
_entity.id
_entity.type
_entity.pdbx_description
1 polymer ?
#
loop_
_entity_poly.entity_id
_entity_poly.type
_entity_poly.pdbx_seq_one_letter_code
_entity_poly.pdbx_strand_id
1 'polypeptide(L)'
;MKLIEVQNYDEMSKVAAKKIIEQIQTKPNSVLGLATGGTPVGTYQYLIKDFTENQTSYEKVITVNLDEYVGLEEDNPQSYSYYMKEHLFNHINIPENQTHLPFAKNIDDKEAGKNYEKLIDSFGGMDMQVLGIGENGHIGFNEPGTSFSSTTDVVQLADSTREANARYFTSMDEVPTHAISMGISTIMKSRKILLLVSGVKKASVLNQLFYSDIKEDLPASILKKHPDVTIIADQEALSILKENKGSVYS
;
A
#
# COMPACT_ATOMS: atom_id res chain seq x y z
N MET A 1 1.02 10.24 14.38
CA MET A 1 0.15 10.06 13.20
C MET A 1 -0.72 11.30 13.01
N LYS A 2 -0.87 11.77 11.77
CA LYS A 2 -1.75 12.89 11.39
C LYS A 2 -2.96 12.32 10.67
N LEU A 3 -4.18 12.72 11.05
CA LEU A 3 -5.43 12.34 10.37
C LEU A 3 -5.90 13.50 9.50
N ILE A 4 -6.21 13.20 8.23
CA ILE A 4 -6.90 14.08 7.30
C ILE A 4 -8.25 13.45 7.02
N GLU A 5 -9.31 14.12 7.48
CA GLU A 5 -10.69 13.71 7.24
C GLU A 5 -11.16 14.26 5.91
N VAL A 6 -11.78 13.43 5.10
CA VAL A 6 -12.33 13.78 3.79
C VAL A 6 -13.77 13.27 3.65
N GLN A 7 -14.52 13.76 2.67
CA GLN A 7 -15.95 13.43 2.55
C GLN A 7 -16.19 12.02 2.02
N ASN A 8 -15.40 11.59 1.04
CA ASN A 8 -15.61 10.34 0.32
C ASN A 8 -14.30 9.81 -0.31
N TYR A 9 -14.40 8.68 -0.99
CA TYR A 9 -13.30 8.03 -1.70
C TYR A 9 -12.63 8.94 -2.75
N ASP A 10 -13.42 9.73 -3.49
CA ASP A 10 -12.88 10.62 -4.51
C ASP A 10 -12.01 11.72 -3.89
N GLU A 11 -12.48 12.36 -2.82
CA GLU A 11 -11.69 13.36 -2.11
C GLU A 11 -10.46 12.75 -1.42
N MET A 12 -10.55 11.52 -0.87
CA MET A 12 -9.40 10.77 -0.35
C MET A 12 -8.34 10.60 -1.44
N SER A 13 -8.76 10.13 -2.60
CA SER A 13 -7.91 9.89 -3.76
C SER A 13 -7.21 11.18 -4.24
N LYS A 14 -7.95 12.27 -4.33
CA LYS A 14 -7.43 13.59 -4.72
C LYS A 14 -6.41 14.12 -3.71
N VAL A 15 -6.70 14.03 -2.41
CA VAL A 15 -5.79 14.48 -1.35
C VAL A 15 -4.54 13.62 -1.32
N ALA A 16 -4.66 12.30 -1.50
CA ALA A 16 -3.53 11.38 -1.58
C ALA A 16 -2.62 11.69 -2.78
N ALA A 17 -3.19 11.87 -3.96
CA ALA A 17 -2.43 12.26 -5.16
C ALA A 17 -1.69 13.58 -4.94
N LYS A 18 -2.35 14.59 -4.35
CA LYS A 18 -1.70 15.85 -4.01
C LYS A 18 -0.47 15.66 -3.12
N LYS A 19 -0.54 14.77 -2.12
CA LYS A 19 0.60 14.48 -1.23
C LYS A 19 1.76 13.83 -1.98
N ILE A 20 1.48 12.94 -2.91
CA ILE A 20 2.49 12.29 -3.76
C ILE A 20 3.13 13.32 -4.71
N ILE A 21 2.31 14.16 -5.34
CA ILE A 21 2.78 15.24 -6.23
C ILE A 21 3.67 16.23 -5.47
N GLU A 22 3.26 16.68 -4.27
CA GLU A 22 4.07 17.53 -3.39
C GLU A 22 5.43 16.88 -3.06
N GLN A 23 5.46 15.56 -2.83
CA GLN A 23 6.69 14.81 -2.60
C GLN A 23 7.60 14.83 -3.84
N ILE A 24 7.05 14.55 -5.03
CA ILE A 24 7.82 14.56 -6.29
C ILE A 24 8.34 15.97 -6.61
N GLN A 25 7.53 17.00 -6.44
CA GLN A 25 7.95 18.39 -6.66
C GLN A 25 9.07 18.83 -5.72
N THR A 26 9.05 18.36 -4.46
CA THR A 26 10.09 18.66 -3.47
C THR A 26 11.37 17.87 -3.73
N LYS A 27 11.24 16.61 -4.17
CA LYS A 27 12.33 15.68 -4.47
C LYS A 27 12.01 14.94 -5.77
N PRO A 28 12.41 15.44 -6.94
CA PRO A 28 12.07 14.82 -8.23
C PRO A 28 12.56 13.38 -8.42
N ASN A 29 13.63 12.98 -7.72
CA ASN A 29 14.15 11.61 -7.69
C ASN A 29 13.65 10.83 -6.45
N SER A 30 12.40 11.04 -6.06
CA SER A 30 11.78 10.31 -4.95
C SER A 30 11.67 8.82 -5.25
N VAL A 31 11.88 8.01 -4.22
CA VAL A 31 11.57 6.58 -4.21
C VAL A 31 10.20 6.41 -3.56
N LEU A 32 9.21 5.98 -4.34
CA LEU A 32 7.83 5.82 -3.92
C LEU A 32 7.49 4.35 -3.73
N GLY A 33 7.07 3.97 -2.54
CA GLY A 33 6.45 2.70 -2.25
C GLY A 33 4.98 2.73 -2.65
N LEU A 34 4.56 1.84 -3.55
CA LEU A 34 3.21 1.82 -4.10
C LEU A 34 2.45 0.56 -3.68
N ALA A 35 1.13 0.67 -3.62
CA ALA A 35 0.21 -0.41 -3.30
C ALA A 35 -0.69 -0.73 -4.51
N THR A 36 -1.23 -1.93 -4.53
CA THR A 36 -2.25 -2.37 -5.50
C THR A 36 -3.64 -2.48 -4.85
N GLY A 37 -4.59 -3.05 -5.56
CA GLY A 37 -5.98 -3.23 -5.10
C GLY A 37 -6.88 -2.03 -5.37
N GLY A 38 -8.11 -2.05 -4.84
CA GLY A 38 -9.13 -1.04 -5.16
C GLY A 38 -8.88 0.34 -4.54
N THR A 39 -8.18 0.41 -3.40
CA THR A 39 -8.04 1.67 -2.65
C THR A 39 -7.22 2.73 -3.40
N PRO A 40 -6.04 2.44 -4.00
CA PRO A 40 -5.21 3.47 -4.63
C PRO A 40 -5.62 3.84 -6.07
N VAL A 41 -6.57 3.14 -6.71
CA VAL A 41 -6.95 3.37 -8.11
C VAL A 41 -7.28 4.84 -8.40
N GLY A 42 -8.15 5.44 -7.58
CA GLY A 42 -8.52 6.85 -7.74
C GLY A 42 -7.33 7.79 -7.54
N THR A 43 -6.42 7.45 -6.62
CA THR A 43 -5.17 8.20 -6.43
C THR A 43 -4.33 8.19 -7.71
N TYR A 44 -4.16 7.02 -8.34
CA TYR A 44 -3.42 6.89 -9.60
C TYR A 44 -4.08 7.66 -10.74
N GLN A 45 -5.41 7.65 -10.83
CA GLN A 45 -6.14 8.46 -11.82
C GLN A 45 -5.87 9.96 -11.63
N TYR A 46 -5.79 10.45 -10.40
CA TYR A 46 -5.44 11.85 -10.13
C TYR A 46 -3.96 12.16 -10.43
N LEU A 47 -3.02 11.21 -10.26
CA LEU A 47 -1.63 11.38 -10.69
C LEU A 47 -1.53 11.47 -12.22
N ILE A 48 -2.25 10.62 -12.95
CA ILE A 48 -2.32 10.65 -14.42
C ILE A 48 -2.91 11.98 -14.90
N LYS A 49 -3.99 12.42 -14.25
CA LYS A 49 -4.62 13.70 -14.57
C LYS A 49 -3.65 14.87 -14.37
N ASP A 50 -2.92 14.90 -13.25
CA ASP A 50 -1.93 15.93 -12.96
C ASP A 50 -0.77 15.90 -13.98
N PHE A 51 -0.28 14.71 -14.35
CA PHE A 51 0.72 14.57 -15.41
C PHE A 51 0.24 15.18 -16.72
N THR A 52 -1.02 14.92 -17.10
CA THR A 52 -1.59 15.42 -18.36
C THR A 52 -1.84 16.92 -18.35
N GLU A 53 -2.36 17.47 -17.23
CA GLU A 53 -2.78 18.87 -17.12
C GLU A 53 -1.66 19.80 -16.64
N ASN A 54 -0.86 19.37 -15.66
CA ASN A 54 0.14 20.18 -14.96
C ASN A 54 1.58 19.75 -15.28
N GLN A 55 1.77 18.66 -16.03
CA GLN A 55 3.06 18.14 -16.50
C GLN A 55 4.06 17.82 -15.37
N THR A 56 3.58 17.34 -14.21
CA THR A 56 4.47 16.80 -13.18
C THR A 56 5.27 15.63 -13.78
N SER A 57 6.60 15.75 -13.85
CA SER A 57 7.44 14.74 -14.48
C SER A 57 7.77 13.59 -13.51
N TYR A 58 7.64 12.37 -14.01
CA TYR A 58 7.99 11.13 -13.31
C TYR A 58 9.31 10.52 -13.83
N GLU A 59 10.01 11.17 -14.78
CA GLU A 59 11.23 10.63 -15.41
C GLU A 59 12.34 10.25 -14.44
N LYS A 60 12.39 10.88 -13.27
CA LYS A 60 13.42 10.61 -12.24
C LYS A 60 12.85 9.86 -11.03
N VAL A 61 11.54 9.61 -10.99
CA VAL A 61 10.89 8.88 -9.91
C VAL A 61 11.25 7.41 -10.02
N ILE A 62 11.52 6.78 -8.88
CA ILE A 62 11.67 5.33 -8.75
C ILE A 62 10.45 4.81 -7.99
N THR A 63 9.88 3.71 -8.42
CA THR A 63 8.79 3.06 -7.69
C THR A 63 9.18 1.67 -7.24
N VAL A 64 8.74 1.29 -6.04
CA VAL A 64 8.86 -0.05 -5.49
C VAL A 64 7.48 -0.47 -4.96
N ASN A 65 6.97 -1.62 -5.39
CA ASN A 65 5.66 -2.09 -4.93
C ASN A 65 5.78 -2.94 -3.67
N LEU A 66 4.71 -2.99 -2.87
CA LEU A 66 4.64 -3.76 -1.62
C LEU A 66 4.77 -5.25 -1.84
N ASP A 67 4.17 -5.76 -2.90
CA ASP A 67 3.96 -7.19 -3.08
C ASP A 67 3.73 -7.57 -4.54
N GLU A 68 3.82 -8.88 -4.80
CA GLU A 68 3.42 -9.53 -6.05
C GLU A 68 3.06 -10.99 -5.76
N TYR A 69 2.18 -11.57 -6.55
CA TYR A 69 1.86 -12.98 -6.47
C TYR A 69 3.02 -13.87 -6.92
N VAL A 70 3.24 -14.98 -6.23
CA VAL A 70 4.19 -16.00 -6.67
C VAL A 70 3.54 -16.89 -7.71
N GLY A 71 4.23 -17.07 -8.86
CA GLY A 71 3.80 -17.98 -9.93
C GLY A 71 2.95 -17.34 -11.01
N LEU A 72 2.71 -16.03 -10.97
CA LEU A 72 2.14 -15.30 -12.10
C LEU A 72 3.25 -14.64 -12.93
N GLU A 73 3.12 -14.73 -14.26
CA GLU A 73 3.99 -13.97 -15.18
C GLU A 73 3.60 -12.48 -15.17
N GLU A 74 4.55 -11.61 -15.48
CA GLU A 74 4.34 -10.15 -15.44
C GLU A 74 3.22 -9.64 -16.36
N ASP A 75 2.97 -10.33 -17.47
CA ASP A 75 1.91 -10.01 -18.44
C ASP A 75 0.58 -10.66 -18.13
N ASN A 76 0.50 -11.47 -17.06
CA ASN A 76 -0.76 -12.03 -16.60
C ASN A 76 -1.69 -10.90 -16.12
N PRO A 77 -2.93 -10.79 -16.61
CA PRO A 77 -3.87 -9.73 -16.22
C PRO A 77 -4.17 -9.65 -14.72
N GLN A 78 -3.82 -10.69 -13.96
CA GLN A 78 -4.01 -10.75 -12.50
C GLN A 78 -2.72 -10.44 -11.73
N SER A 79 -1.56 -10.27 -12.40
CA SER A 79 -0.33 -9.86 -11.74
C SER A 79 -0.42 -8.40 -11.30
N TYR A 80 0.30 -8.04 -10.24
CA TYR A 80 0.41 -6.65 -9.82
C TYR A 80 1.29 -5.83 -10.75
N SER A 81 2.21 -6.47 -11.47
CA SER A 81 2.94 -5.85 -12.57
C SER A 81 1.97 -5.34 -13.65
N TYR A 82 1.08 -6.19 -14.13
CA TYR A 82 0.05 -5.82 -15.09
C TYR A 82 -0.87 -4.71 -14.53
N TYR A 83 -1.35 -4.87 -13.29
CA TYR A 83 -2.17 -3.88 -12.61
C TYR A 83 -1.49 -2.50 -12.60
N MET A 84 -0.22 -2.41 -12.25
CA MET A 84 0.49 -1.13 -12.19
C MET A 84 0.69 -0.50 -13.56
N LYS A 85 0.94 -1.32 -14.59
CA LYS A 85 1.00 -0.85 -16.00
C LYS A 85 -0.34 -0.25 -16.42
N GLU A 86 -1.45 -0.95 -16.17
CA GLU A 86 -2.79 -0.50 -16.55
C GLU A 86 -3.30 0.72 -15.76
N HIS A 87 -2.98 0.81 -14.48
CA HIS A 87 -3.53 1.86 -13.63
C HIS A 87 -2.64 3.09 -13.48
N LEU A 88 -1.34 3.01 -13.83
CA LEU A 88 -0.42 4.13 -13.65
C LEU A 88 0.70 4.19 -14.71
N PHE A 89 1.55 3.16 -14.82
CA PHE A 89 2.83 3.31 -15.50
C PHE A 89 2.71 3.61 -16.99
N ASN A 90 1.74 3.02 -17.69
CA ASN A 90 1.50 3.28 -19.12
C ASN A 90 0.97 4.70 -19.42
N HIS A 91 0.58 5.45 -18.38
CA HIS A 91 -0.11 6.74 -18.52
C HIS A 91 0.73 7.95 -18.07
N ILE A 92 1.94 7.72 -17.59
CA ILE A 92 2.88 8.74 -17.14
C ILE A 92 4.26 8.52 -17.79
N ASN A 93 5.18 9.49 -17.67
CA ASN A 93 6.50 9.40 -18.28
C ASN A 93 7.57 8.72 -17.38
N ILE A 94 7.16 7.78 -16.54
CA ILE A 94 8.11 7.00 -15.75
C ILE A 94 8.83 5.98 -16.64
N PRO A 95 10.18 5.91 -16.65
CA PRO A 95 10.90 4.86 -17.36
C PRO A 95 10.65 3.47 -16.77
N GLU A 96 10.49 2.45 -17.61
CA GLU A 96 10.21 1.08 -17.19
C GLU A 96 11.29 0.54 -16.22
N ASN A 97 12.56 0.87 -16.46
CA ASN A 97 13.68 0.47 -15.61
C ASN A 97 13.72 1.18 -14.25
N GLN A 98 12.77 2.04 -13.95
CA GLN A 98 12.58 2.71 -12.64
C GLN A 98 11.35 2.19 -11.90
N THR A 99 10.64 1.21 -12.46
CA THR A 99 9.47 0.57 -11.82
C THR A 99 9.86 -0.82 -11.35
N HIS A 100 9.72 -1.08 -10.06
CA HIS A 100 10.18 -2.33 -9.44
C HIS A 100 9.07 -2.99 -8.63
N LEU A 101 8.84 -4.25 -8.91
CA LEU A 101 8.00 -5.12 -8.10
C LEU A 101 8.87 -6.25 -7.52
N PRO A 102 8.54 -6.76 -6.33
CA PRO A 102 9.25 -7.91 -5.81
C PRO A 102 8.95 -9.14 -6.69
N PHE A 103 9.94 -9.99 -6.84
CA PHE A 103 9.80 -11.19 -7.65
C PHE A 103 10.37 -12.40 -6.91
N ALA A 104 9.62 -13.49 -6.87
CA ALA A 104 10.06 -14.78 -6.39
C ALA A 104 9.81 -15.86 -7.45
N LYS A 105 10.84 -16.66 -7.75
CA LYS A 105 10.75 -17.72 -8.77
C LYS A 105 9.73 -18.79 -8.40
N ASN A 106 9.64 -19.09 -7.11
CA ASN A 106 8.72 -20.06 -6.53
C ASN A 106 8.60 -19.82 -5.02
N ILE A 107 7.79 -20.63 -4.35
CA ILE A 107 7.51 -20.49 -2.91
C ILE A 107 8.72 -20.75 -2.00
N ASP A 108 9.76 -21.41 -2.51
CA ASP A 108 10.98 -21.75 -1.77
C ASP A 108 12.15 -20.79 -2.06
N ASP A 109 11.92 -19.68 -2.78
CA ASP A 109 12.96 -18.72 -3.15
C ASP A 109 13.37 -17.83 -1.96
N LYS A 110 14.25 -18.35 -1.12
CA LYS A 110 14.75 -17.70 0.10
C LYS A 110 15.60 -16.44 -0.16
N GLU A 111 16.06 -16.22 -1.37
CA GLU A 111 16.87 -15.04 -1.70
C GLU A 111 16.01 -13.90 -2.28
N ALA A 112 14.77 -14.18 -2.71
CA ALA A 112 13.90 -13.20 -3.33
C ALA A 112 13.70 -11.95 -2.46
N GLY A 113 13.30 -12.14 -1.22
CA GLY A 113 13.10 -11.06 -0.26
C GLY A 113 14.37 -10.27 0.01
N LYS A 114 15.50 -10.96 0.25
CA LYS A 114 16.80 -10.31 0.49
C LYS A 114 17.27 -9.49 -0.71
N ASN A 115 17.03 -9.97 -1.92
CA ASN A 115 17.39 -9.25 -3.15
C ASN A 115 16.55 -7.99 -3.30
N TYR A 116 15.27 -8.06 -2.97
CA TYR A 116 14.39 -6.89 -3.01
C TYR A 116 14.77 -5.86 -1.93
N GLU A 117 15.10 -6.28 -0.70
CA GLU A 117 15.65 -5.38 0.33
C GLU A 117 16.92 -4.66 -0.14
N LYS A 118 17.87 -5.39 -0.74
CA LYS A 118 19.10 -4.81 -1.29
C LYS A 118 18.80 -3.79 -2.41
N LEU A 119 17.81 -4.08 -3.24
CA LEU A 119 17.37 -3.16 -4.29
C LEU A 119 16.84 -1.85 -3.68
N ILE A 120 15.94 -1.93 -2.70
CA ILE A 120 15.41 -0.77 -1.99
C ILE A 120 16.53 0.03 -1.31
N ASP A 121 17.44 -0.66 -0.64
CA ASP A 121 18.59 -0.04 0.03
C ASP A 121 19.53 0.66 -0.97
N SER A 122 19.68 0.12 -2.21
CA SER A 122 20.50 0.74 -3.25
C SER A 122 19.98 2.11 -3.72
N PHE A 123 18.68 2.35 -3.59
CA PHE A 123 18.04 3.64 -3.84
C PHE A 123 18.09 4.60 -2.63
N GLY A 124 18.65 4.14 -1.51
CA GLY A 124 18.69 4.90 -0.26
C GLY A 124 17.38 4.81 0.54
N GLY A 125 16.57 3.80 0.31
CA GLY A 125 15.27 3.57 0.96
C GLY A 125 14.14 4.40 0.37
N MET A 126 12.91 4.17 0.86
CA MET A 126 11.70 4.81 0.37
C MET A 126 11.47 6.20 0.98
N ASP A 127 11.16 7.19 0.15
CA ASP A 127 10.80 8.54 0.61
C ASP A 127 9.35 8.61 1.11
N MET A 128 8.45 7.86 0.47
CA MET A 128 7.04 7.76 0.86
C MET A 128 6.50 6.37 0.50
N GLN A 129 5.83 5.73 1.46
CA GLN A 129 5.11 4.48 1.25
C GLN A 129 3.62 4.73 1.29
N VAL A 130 2.90 4.36 0.23
CA VAL A 130 1.44 4.34 0.18
C VAL A 130 0.94 2.99 0.69
N LEU A 131 -0.01 3.01 1.62
CA LEU A 131 -0.61 1.82 2.21
C LEU A 131 -2.14 1.89 2.15
N GLY A 132 -2.77 0.73 1.98
CA GLY A 132 -4.11 0.46 2.44
C GLY A 132 -4.08 -0.27 3.79
N ILE A 133 -5.26 -0.54 4.36
CA ILE A 133 -5.42 -1.36 5.56
C ILE A 133 -6.48 -2.44 5.32
N GLY A 134 -6.18 -3.68 5.69
CA GLY A 134 -7.15 -4.76 5.67
C GLY A 134 -8.22 -4.61 6.75
N GLU A 135 -9.37 -5.28 6.60
CA GLU A 135 -10.44 -5.27 7.61
C GLU A 135 -9.98 -5.87 8.95
N ASN A 136 -9.00 -6.77 8.92
CA ASN A 136 -8.35 -7.39 10.09
C ASN A 136 -7.08 -6.65 10.56
N GLY A 137 -6.72 -5.54 9.92
CA GLY A 137 -5.58 -4.72 10.30
C GLY A 137 -4.26 -5.05 9.60
N HIS A 138 -4.26 -5.93 8.61
CA HIS A 138 -3.05 -6.19 7.83
C HIS A 138 -2.62 -4.96 7.00
N ILE A 139 -1.33 -4.85 6.74
CA ILE A 139 -0.70 -3.90 5.80
C ILE A 139 0.22 -4.67 4.86
N GLY A 140 0.08 -4.47 3.53
CA GLY A 140 0.62 -5.42 2.56
C GLY A 140 0.03 -6.81 2.82
N PHE A 141 0.77 -7.88 2.63
CA PHE A 141 0.34 -9.22 3.05
C PHE A 141 0.86 -9.62 4.45
N ASN A 142 1.05 -8.62 5.34
CA ASN A 142 1.40 -8.88 6.73
C ASN A 142 0.13 -9.07 7.57
N GLU A 143 -0.33 -10.32 7.66
CA GLU A 143 -1.53 -10.73 8.38
C GLU A 143 -1.35 -10.65 9.91
N PRO A 144 -2.45 -10.65 10.71
CA PRO A 144 -2.38 -10.74 12.17
C PRO A 144 -1.45 -11.86 12.65
N GLY A 145 -0.55 -11.53 13.59
CA GLY A 145 0.51 -12.42 14.08
C GLY A 145 1.84 -12.29 13.35
N THR A 146 1.93 -11.50 12.28
CA THR A 146 3.21 -11.20 11.62
C THR A 146 4.10 -10.40 12.55
N SER A 147 5.36 -10.85 12.72
CA SER A 147 6.33 -10.16 13.57
C SER A 147 6.63 -8.75 13.05
N PHE A 148 6.69 -7.78 13.94
CA PHE A 148 7.10 -6.42 13.62
C PHE A 148 8.53 -6.29 13.07
N SER A 149 9.36 -7.32 13.27
CA SER A 149 10.72 -7.39 12.70
C SER A 149 10.78 -8.04 11.32
N SER A 150 9.64 -8.49 10.76
CA SER A 150 9.60 -9.12 9.43
C SER A 150 10.17 -8.20 8.35
N THR A 151 10.96 -8.78 7.46
CA THR A 151 11.45 -8.15 6.23
C THR A 151 10.74 -8.76 5.03
N THR A 152 11.06 -8.32 3.82
CA THR A 152 10.47 -8.89 2.59
C THR A 152 10.72 -10.39 2.50
N ASP A 153 9.65 -11.15 2.29
CA ASP A 153 9.72 -12.61 2.17
C ASP A 153 8.52 -13.16 1.38
N VAL A 154 8.62 -14.43 0.99
CA VAL A 154 7.47 -15.17 0.45
C VAL A 154 6.58 -15.58 1.61
N VAL A 155 5.30 -15.20 1.52
CA VAL A 155 4.30 -15.45 2.55
C VAL A 155 3.13 -16.25 1.98
N GLN A 156 2.55 -17.13 2.79
CA GLN A 156 1.29 -17.79 2.46
C GLN A 156 0.14 -16.81 2.64
N LEU A 157 -0.75 -16.73 1.65
CA LEU A 157 -1.93 -15.90 1.72
C LEU A 157 -2.98 -16.55 2.63
N ALA A 158 -3.58 -15.75 3.52
CA ALA A 158 -4.72 -16.20 4.32
C ALA A 158 -5.92 -16.54 3.41
N ASP A 159 -6.72 -17.54 3.80
CA ASP A 159 -7.90 -17.94 3.03
C ASP A 159 -8.87 -16.78 2.82
N SER A 160 -9.09 -15.95 3.84
CA SER A 160 -9.92 -14.74 3.73
C SER A 160 -9.38 -13.72 2.72
N THR A 161 -8.07 -13.61 2.59
CA THR A 161 -7.42 -12.75 1.60
C THR A 161 -7.58 -13.33 0.20
N ARG A 162 -7.41 -14.65 0.04
CA ARG A 162 -7.67 -15.35 -1.22
C ARG A 162 -9.14 -15.23 -1.65
N GLU A 163 -10.09 -15.43 -0.74
CA GLU A 163 -11.52 -15.24 -0.98
C GLU A 163 -11.86 -13.81 -1.42
N ALA A 164 -11.28 -12.79 -0.75
CA ALA A 164 -11.49 -11.40 -1.12
C ALA A 164 -10.93 -11.08 -2.53
N ASN A 165 -9.86 -11.75 -2.94
CA ASN A 165 -9.21 -11.56 -4.25
C ASN A 165 -9.81 -12.45 -5.34
N ALA A 166 -10.58 -13.52 -5.00
CA ALA A 166 -11.19 -14.44 -5.96
C ALA A 166 -12.07 -13.74 -7.02
N ARG A 167 -12.63 -12.58 -6.69
CA ARG A 167 -13.41 -11.75 -7.64
C ARG A 167 -12.62 -11.29 -8.88
N TYR A 168 -11.29 -11.35 -8.84
CA TYR A 168 -10.41 -10.98 -9.95
C TYR A 168 -9.99 -12.19 -10.80
N PHE A 169 -10.29 -13.43 -10.37
CA PHE A 169 -9.92 -14.68 -11.01
C PHE A 169 -11.16 -15.42 -11.51
N THR A 170 -10.98 -16.37 -12.44
CA THR A 170 -12.08 -17.17 -12.98
C THR A 170 -12.61 -18.18 -11.93
N SER A 171 -11.73 -18.67 -11.07
CA SER A 171 -12.06 -19.59 -9.98
C SER A 171 -11.15 -19.37 -8.77
N MET A 172 -11.57 -19.88 -7.60
CA MET A 172 -10.78 -19.84 -6.37
C MET A 172 -9.45 -20.61 -6.50
N ASP A 173 -9.43 -21.65 -7.32
CA ASP A 173 -8.24 -22.49 -7.53
C ASP A 173 -7.15 -21.76 -8.30
N GLU A 174 -7.50 -20.74 -9.09
CA GLU A 174 -6.57 -19.90 -9.82
C GLU A 174 -5.96 -18.78 -8.95
N VAL A 175 -6.54 -18.50 -7.78
CA VAL A 175 -5.99 -17.52 -6.85
C VAL A 175 -4.69 -18.05 -6.26
N PRO A 176 -3.55 -17.38 -6.45
CA PRO A 176 -2.27 -17.83 -5.91
C PRO A 176 -2.34 -18.08 -4.40
N THR A 177 -1.60 -19.08 -3.94
CA THR A 177 -1.54 -19.42 -2.52
C THR A 177 -0.49 -18.63 -1.77
N HIS A 178 0.47 -18.04 -2.49
CA HIS A 178 1.61 -17.30 -1.93
C HIS A 178 1.84 -15.98 -2.69
N ALA A 179 2.41 -15.04 -1.97
CA ALA A 179 2.90 -13.79 -2.52
C ALA A 179 4.29 -13.50 -1.93
N ILE A 180 5.10 -12.72 -2.64
CA ILE A 180 6.25 -12.06 -2.04
C ILE A 180 5.80 -10.68 -1.58
N SER A 181 6.05 -10.33 -0.31
CA SER A 181 5.56 -9.10 0.30
C SER A 181 6.62 -8.42 1.15
N MET A 182 6.67 -7.08 1.09
CA MET A 182 7.45 -6.30 2.04
C MET A 182 6.98 -6.62 3.47
N GLY A 183 7.92 -6.93 4.35
CA GLY A 183 7.64 -7.10 5.76
C GLY A 183 7.40 -5.76 6.48
N ILE A 184 6.88 -5.85 7.69
CA ILE A 184 6.54 -4.69 8.51
C ILE A 184 7.77 -3.81 8.76
N SER A 185 8.92 -4.42 9.07
CA SER A 185 10.17 -3.68 9.29
C SER A 185 10.60 -2.89 8.04
N THR A 186 10.42 -3.45 6.85
CA THR A 186 10.73 -2.79 5.58
C THR A 186 9.83 -1.58 5.35
N ILE A 187 8.51 -1.75 5.55
CA ILE A 187 7.53 -0.66 5.47
C ILE A 187 7.90 0.47 6.44
N MET A 188 8.24 0.13 7.68
CA MET A 188 8.56 1.07 8.76
C MET A 188 9.87 1.84 8.55
N LYS A 189 10.74 1.42 7.64
CA LYS A 189 11.95 2.17 7.24
C LYS A 189 11.64 3.33 6.28
N SER A 190 10.45 3.43 5.72
CA SER A 190 10.05 4.55 4.85
C SER A 190 10.17 5.87 5.59
N ARG A 191 10.55 6.95 4.91
CA ARG A 191 10.62 8.28 5.55
C ARG A 191 9.25 8.84 5.91
N LYS A 192 8.25 8.56 5.07
CA LYS A 192 6.86 8.95 5.26
C LYS A 192 5.94 7.78 4.91
N ILE A 193 4.83 7.67 5.61
CA ILE A 193 3.78 6.70 5.31
C ILE A 193 2.48 7.44 5.05
N LEU A 194 1.82 7.09 3.95
CA LEU A 194 0.52 7.59 3.56
C LEU A 194 -0.48 6.43 3.60
N LEU A 195 -1.32 6.38 4.64
CA LEU A 195 -2.33 5.35 4.83
C LEU A 195 -3.67 5.82 4.30
N LEU A 196 -4.23 5.11 3.33
CA LEU A 196 -5.51 5.40 2.68
C LEU A 196 -6.60 4.49 3.25
N VAL A 197 -7.69 5.08 3.76
CA VAL A 197 -8.77 4.32 4.41
C VAL A 197 -10.12 4.83 3.91
N SER A 198 -10.86 3.99 3.22
CA SER A 198 -12.17 4.35 2.66
C SER A 198 -13.21 3.25 2.85
N GLY A 199 -14.43 3.68 3.14
CA GLY A 199 -15.62 2.84 3.23
C GLY A 199 -15.91 2.31 4.63
N VAL A 200 -17.19 2.03 4.88
CA VAL A 200 -17.72 1.62 6.18
C VAL A 200 -17.09 0.32 6.71
N LYS A 201 -16.68 -0.60 5.84
CA LYS A 201 -15.99 -1.84 6.22
C LYS A 201 -14.67 -1.59 6.95
N LYS A 202 -14.06 -0.41 6.78
CA LYS A 202 -12.80 -0.03 7.43
C LYS A 202 -13.01 0.72 8.75
N ALA A 203 -14.26 1.04 9.12
CA ALA A 203 -14.54 1.82 10.31
C ALA A 203 -14.06 1.14 11.61
N SER A 204 -14.30 -0.17 11.74
CA SER A 204 -13.87 -0.93 12.92
C SER A 204 -12.36 -0.98 13.06
N VAL A 205 -11.64 -1.34 11.99
CA VAL A 205 -10.18 -1.46 12.03
C VAL A 205 -9.50 -0.09 12.20
N LEU A 206 -10.06 0.97 11.62
CA LEU A 206 -9.54 2.32 11.84
C LEU A 206 -9.72 2.75 13.30
N ASN A 207 -10.86 2.44 13.91
CA ASN A 207 -11.06 2.68 15.34
C ASN A 207 -10.07 1.88 16.20
N GLN A 208 -9.84 0.60 15.89
CA GLN A 208 -8.82 -0.21 16.56
C GLN A 208 -7.41 0.39 16.39
N LEU A 209 -7.05 0.84 15.20
CA LEU A 209 -5.75 1.49 14.94
C LEU A 209 -5.53 2.67 15.90
N PHE A 210 -6.55 3.46 16.21
CA PHE A 210 -6.39 4.61 17.11
C PHE A 210 -6.34 4.22 18.59
N TYR A 211 -7.18 3.29 19.03
CA TYR A 211 -7.41 3.05 20.46
C TYR A 211 -6.79 1.75 21.02
N SER A 212 -6.46 0.75 20.19
CA SER A 212 -5.80 -0.47 20.69
C SER A 212 -4.33 -0.23 20.99
N ASP A 213 -3.76 -1.08 21.83
CA ASP A 213 -2.32 -1.15 22.03
C ASP A 213 -1.60 -1.62 20.74
N ILE A 214 -0.29 -1.35 20.69
CA ILE A 214 0.55 -1.85 19.62
C ILE A 214 0.80 -3.33 19.84
N LYS A 215 0.32 -4.16 18.89
CA LYS A 215 0.41 -5.62 18.97
C LYS A 215 0.45 -6.26 17.59
N GLU A 216 1.11 -7.38 17.47
CA GLU A 216 1.26 -8.11 16.19
C GLU A 216 -0.08 -8.66 15.67
N ASP A 217 -1.07 -8.90 16.55
CA ASP A 217 -2.45 -9.24 16.14
C ASP A 217 -3.19 -8.10 15.40
N LEU A 218 -2.65 -6.90 15.42
CA LEU A 218 -3.12 -5.76 14.64
C LEU A 218 -1.90 -5.12 13.95
N PRO A 219 -1.42 -5.66 12.83
CA PRO A 219 -0.18 -5.24 12.20
C PRO A 219 -0.08 -3.73 11.97
N ALA A 220 -1.15 -3.09 11.49
CA ALA A 220 -1.22 -1.64 11.30
C ALA A 220 -0.94 -0.84 12.59
N SER A 221 -1.12 -1.44 13.79
CA SER A 221 -0.90 -0.74 15.07
C SER A 221 0.53 -0.23 15.23
N ILE A 222 1.53 -0.87 14.58
CA ILE A 222 2.93 -0.45 14.62
C ILE A 222 3.14 0.95 14.01
N LEU A 223 2.25 1.39 13.12
CA LEU A 223 2.31 2.72 12.50
C LEU A 223 2.29 3.83 13.55
N LYS A 224 1.77 3.58 14.76
CA LYS A 224 1.84 4.51 15.90
C LYS A 224 3.28 4.86 16.30
N LYS A 225 4.25 3.98 16.05
CA LYS A 225 5.68 4.22 16.34
C LYS A 225 6.42 4.94 15.23
N HIS A 226 5.83 5.05 14.05
CA HIS A 226 6.48 5.72 12.94
C HIS A 226 6.41 7.25 13.09
N PRO A 227 7.51 8.00 12.83
CA PRO A 227 7.58 9.44 13.07
C PRO A 227 6.67 10.26 12.15
N ASP A 228 6.43 9.81 10.91
CA ASP A 228 5.67 10.57 9.90
C ASP A 228 4.65 9.68 9.19
N VAL A 229 3.47 9.52 9.80
CA VAL A 229 2.31 8.85 9.21
C VAL A 229 1.20 9.85 9.00
N THR A 230 0.73 9.93 7.77
CA THR A 230 -0.51 10.64 7.42
C THR A 230 -1.58 9.61 7.04
N ILE A 231 -2.69 9.63 7.76
CA ILE A 231 -3.89 8.83 7.47
C ILE A 231 -4.87 9.74 6.74
N ILE A 232 -5.34 9.33 5.56
CA ILE A 232 -6.44 10.00 4.85
C ILE A 232 -7.63 9.06 4.91
N ALA A 233 -8.71 9.47 5.57
CA ALA A 233 -9.88 8.65 5.80
C ALA A 233 -11.18 9.38 5.46
N ASP A 234 -12.10 8.69 4.77
CA ASP A 234 -13.41 9.22 4.44
C ASP A 234 -14.41 9.11 5.60
N GLN A 235 -15.57 9.75 5.45
CA GLN A 235 -16.60 9.81 6.49
C GLN A 235 -17.12 8.42 6.88
N GLU A 236 -17.22 7.49 5.93
CA GLU A 236 -17.68 6.13 6.18
C GLU A 236 -16.66 5.35 7.03
N ALA A 237 -15.38 5.46 6.70
CA ALA A 237 -14.30 4.84 7.48
C ALA A 237 -14.15 5.47 8.88
N LEU A 238 -14.56 6.74 9.04
CA LEU A 238 -14.50 7.47 10.31
C LEU A 238 -15.74 7.29 11.20
N SER A 239 -16.79 6.60 10.74
CA SER A 239 -18.09 6.54 11.44
C SER A 239 -17.97 6.15 12.92
N ILE A 240 -17.33 5.00 13.21
CA ILE A 240 -17.16 4.51 14.60
C ILE A 240 -16.22 5.43 15.40
N LEU A 241 -15.17 5.92 14.79
CA LEU A 241 -14.21 6.81 15.47
C LEU A 241 -14.88 8.12 15.94
N LYS A 242 -15.85 8.64 15.17
CA LYS A 242 -16.62 9.83 15.50
C LYS A 242 -17.66 9.60 16.59
N GLU A 243 -18.33 8.46 16.57
CA GLU A 243 -19.27 8.06 17.61
C GLU A 243 -18.57 7.99 18.98
N ASN A 244 -17.38 7.38 19.03
CA ASN A 244 -16.58 7.30 20.26
C ASN A 244 -16.10 8.66 20.77
N LYS A 245 -15.78 9.62 19.91
CA LYS A 245 -15.46 10.99 20.30
C LYS A 245 -16.67 11.76 20.84
N GLY A 246 -17.85 11.54 20.26
CA GLY A 246 -19.11 12.17 20.69
C GLY A 246 -19.58 11.70 22.07
N SER A 247 -19.33 10.43 22.44
CA SER A 247 -19.74 9.86 23.73
C SER A 247 -18.84 10.27 24.92
N VAL A 248 -17.68 10.87 24.68
CA VAL A 248 -16.77 11.37 25.75
C VAL A 248 -17.17 12.78 26.22
N TYR A 249 -18.06 13.47 25.50
CA TYR A 249 -18.51 14.84 25.81
C TYR A 249 -20.02 14.95 26.09
N SER A 250 -20.73 13.82 26.29
CA SER A 250 -22.16 13.79 26.65
C SER A 250 -22.39 13.46 28.14
#